data_b76a91c1af4e958ac620832e9f78aef6
#
_entry.id   b76a91c1af4e958ac620832e9f78aef6
#
_cell.length_a   1.000
_cell.length_b   1.000
_cell.length_c   1.000
_cell.angle_alpha   90.00
_cell.angle_beta   90.00
_cell.angle_gamma   90.00
#
_symmetry.space_group_name_H-M   'P 1'
#
loop_
_entity.id
_entity.type
_entity.pdbx_description
1 polymer ?
#
loop_
_entity_poly.entity_id
_entity_poly.type
_entity_poly.pdbx_seq_one_letter_code
_entity_poly.pdbx_strand_id
1 'polypeptide(L)'
;MLLIFMLCSVALIARAVNLQIMDTEFLQGEGEARYLREVKIASTRGVITDRNGEPLAVSTPVDSVWVNPGKLLEYPENIKPLAELLGADAEVMERKLTQRSGRHFVWLSRRINPNKADDIRALEIPGVNLQKEYRRFYPAGEVTAHVIGFTNIDDIGQEGLELAYDSWLAGSPGSKRVVKNRIGQTVKEVELIKESVPGQDLHLSIDKRLQYLAYRELKSTVLKHGARSGSVVVLDVESGEILAMVNQPSYNPNDNSHDPDGMRNRAVTDVIEP
;
A
#
# COMPACT_ATOMS: atom_id res chain seq x y z
N MET A 1 21.10 -4.87 -67.13
CA MET A 1 20.67 -3.88 -66.17
C MET A 1 19.19 -4.05 -65.81
N LEU A 2 18.25 -3.99 -66.75
CA LEU A 2 16.80 -4.09 -66.51
C LEU A 2 16.39 -5.40 -65.81
N LEU A 3 16.97 -6.52 -66.19
CA LEU A 3 16.67 -7.86 -65.63
C LEU A 3 17.10 -7.98 -64.14
N ILE A 4 18.25 -7.36 -63.76
CA ILE A 4 18.73 -7.32 -62.38
C ILE A 4 17.81 -6.45 -61.52
N PHE A 5 17.33 -5.31 -62.05
CA PHE A 5 16.42 -4.43 -61.37
C PHE A 5 15.07 -5.09 -61.10
N MET A 6 14.56 -5.85 -62.09
CA MET A 6 13.33 -6.60 -61.95
C MET A 6 13.44 -7.72 -60.90
N LEU A 7 14.56 -8.43 -60.86
CA LEU A 7 14.85 -9.51 -59.92
C LEU A 7 14.97 -8.96 -58.48
N CYS A 8 15.63 -7.79 -58.28
CA CYS A 8 15.68 -7.10 -57.00
C CYS A 8 14.28 -6.63 -56.52
N SER A 9 13.45 -6.11 -57.44
CA SER A 9 12.10 -5.67 -57.11
C SER A 9 11.22 -6.84 -56.68
N VAL A 10 11.29 -7.98 -57.34
CA VAL A 10 10.55 -9.19 -56.97
C VAL A 10 11.03 -9.71 -55.60
N ALA A 11 12.33 -9.69 -55.32
CA ALA A 11 12.86 -10.11 -54.03
C ALA A 11 12.41 -9.17 -52.88
N LEU A 12 12.36 -7.87 -53.13
CA LEU A 12 11.84 -6.89 -52.17
C LEU A 12 10.34 -7.06 -51.88
N ILE A 13 9.54 -7.31 -52.92
CA ILE A 13 8.11 -7.56 -52.77
C ILE A 13 7.88 -8.87 -51.99
N ALA A 14 8.60 -9.96 -52.36
CA ALA A 14 8.53 -11.21 -51.63
C ALA A 14 8.93 -11.07 -50.18
N ARG A 15 9.95 -10.28 -49.88
CA ARG A 15 10.38 -9.98 -48.50
C ARG A 15 9.34 -9.14 -47.75
N ALA A 16 8.73 -8.13 -48.39
CA ALA A 16 7.67 -7.33 -47.82
C ALA A 16 6.44 -8.16 -47.46
N VAL A 17 6.03 -9.05 -48.38
CA VAL A 17 4.91 -9.97 -48.14
C VAL A 17 5.21 -10.91 -46.97
N ASN A 18 6.42 -11.48 -46.91
CA ASN A 18 6.83 -12.35 -45.82
C ASN A 18 6.76 -11.61 -44.47
N LEU A 19 7.31 -10.41 -44.37
CA LEU A 19 7.30 -9.60 -43.14
C LEU A 19 5.91 -9.09 -42.74
N GLN A 20 5.05 -8.77 -43.72
CA GLN A 20 3.72 -8.20 -43.46
C GLN A 20 2.61 -9.22 -43.29
N ILE A 21 2.77 -10.43 -43.77
CA ILE A 21 1.73 -11.46 -43.74
C ILE A 21 2.16 -12.69 -42.94
N MET A 22 3.35 -13.23 -43.17
CA MET A 22 3.77 -14.47 -42.50
C MET A 22 4.39 -14.25 -41.14
N ASP A 23 5.19 -13.19 -40.97
CA ASP A 23 5.87 -12.90 -39.72
C ASP A 23 5.15 -11.81 -38.90
N THR A 24 3.97 -11.35 -39.31
CA THR A 24 3.23 -10.25 -38.63
C THR A 24 2.90 -10.58 -37.19
N GLU A 25 2.37 -11.75 -36.89
CA GLU A 25 2.04 -12.17 -35.53
C GLU A 25 3.30 -12.27 -34.65
N PHE A 26 4.39 -12.81 -35.19
CA PHE A 26 5.66 -12.91 -34.48
C PHE A 26 6.26 -11.52 -34.19
N LEU A 27 6.32 -10.64 -35.20
CA LEU A 27 6.88 -9.30 -35.06
C LEU A 27 6.02 -8.39 -34.18
N GLN A 28 4.69 -8.52 -34.25
CA GLN A 28 3.77 -7.84 -33.34
C GLN A 28 3.94 -8.38 -31.92
N GLY A 29 4.02 -9.68 -31.72
CA GLY A 29 4.25 -10.30 -30.41
C GLY A 29 5.58 -9.86 -29.78
N GLU A 30 6.68 -9.81 -30.55
CA GLU A 30 7.97 -9.29 -30.09
C GLU A 30 7.91 -7.78 -29.79
N GLY A 31 7.17 -7.00 -30.59
CA GLY A 31 6.91 -5.58 -30.35
C GLY A 31 6.08 -5.38 -29.08
N GLU A 32 5.00 -6.13 -28.94
CA GLU A 32 4.13 -6.09 -27.77
C GLU A 32 4.83 -6.55 -26.49
N ALA A 33 5.64 -7.62 -26.55
CA ALA A 33 6.42 -8.10 -25.41
C ALA A 33 7.38 -7.05 -24.82
N ARG A 34 7.83 -6.09 -25.64
CA ARG A 34 8.69 -4.97 -25.18
C ARG A 34 7.91 -3.90 -24.41
N TYR A 35 6.64 -3.71 -24.70
CA TYR A 35 5.81 -2.63 -24.16
C TYR A 35 4.73 -3.13 -23.18
N LEU A 36 4.34 -4.42 -23.27
CA LEU A 36 3.40 -5.02 -22.34
C LEU A 36 4.04 -5.28 -20.98
N ARG A 37 3.35 -4.86 -19.94
CA ARG A 37 3.73 -5.13 -18.55
C ARG A 37 2.51 -5.55 -17.76
N GLU A 38 2.70 -6.56 -16.93
CA GLU A 38 1.72 -6.91 -15.91
C GLU A 38 1.90 -5.97 -14.71
N VAL A 39 0.81 -5.34 -14.29
CA VAL A 39 0.75 -4.42 -13.15
C VAL A 39 -0.23 -4.99 -12.15
N LYS A 40 0.21 -5.12 -10.90
CA LYS A 40 -0.66 -5.53 -9.80
C LYS A 40 -1.69 -4.45 -9.49
N ILE A 41 -2.93 -4.89 -9.26
CA ILE A 41 -4.02 -4.07 -8.75
C ILE A 41 -4.12 -4.36 -7.26
N ALA A 42 -3.89 -3.35 -6.41
CA ALA A 42 -4.02 -3.51 -4.98
C ALA A 42 -5.46 -3.88 -4.61
N SER A 43 -5.63 -4.80 -3.67
CA SER A 43 -6.90 -5.07 -3.02
C SER A 43 -7.09 -4.18 -1.80
N THR A 44 -8.33 -3.91 -1.43
CA THR A 44 -8.66 -3.25 -0.16
C THR A 44 -8.78 -4.27 0.94
N ARG A 45 -8.23 -3.96 2.11
CA ARG A 45 -8.41 -4.75 3.31
C ARG A 45 -9.80 -4.50 3.88
N GLY A 46 -10.50 -5.53 4.36
CA GLY A 46 -11.85 -5.46 4.92
C GLY A 46 -11.95 -4.47 6.09
N VAL A 47 -13.11 -3.87 6.26
CA VAL A 47 -13.38 -2.92 7.35
C VAL A 47 -13.56 -3.71 8.67
N ILE A 48 -13.03 -3.18 9.78
CA ILE A 48 -13.37 -3.67 11.11
C ILE A 48 -14.33 -2.67 11.74
N THR A 49 -15.47 -3.13 12.20
CA THR A 49 -16.51 -2.29 12.85
C THR A 49 -16.81 -2.77 14.26
N ASP A 50 -17.34 -1.86 15.06
CA ASP A 50 -17.92 -2.19 16.34
C ASP A 50 -19.30 -2.86 16.17
N ARG A 51 -19.96 -3.22 17.26
CA ARG A 51 -21.30 -3.85 17.27
C ARG A 51 -22.40 -2.97 16.65
N ASN A 52 -22.19 -1.67 16.57
CA ASN A 52 -23.13 -0.68 16.03
C ASN A 52 -22.83 -0.32 14.56
N GLY A 53 -21.82 -0.94 13.95
CA GLY A 53 -21.36 -0.63 12.59
C GLY A 53 -20.41 0.57 12.51
N GLU A 54 -19.95 1.12 13.65
CA GLU A 54 -18.99 2.22 13.68
C GLU A 54 -17.59 1.72 13.27
N PRO A 55 -16.91 2.39 12.34
CA PRO A 55 -15.61 1.92 11.86
C PRO A 55 -14.51 2.06 12.93
N LEU A 56 -13.76 0.99 13.12
CA LEU A 56 -12.60 0.88 14.00
C LEU A 56 -11.29 0.76 13.21
N ALA A 57 -11.34 0.17 12.03
CA ALA A 57 -10.23 0.15 11.08
C ALA A 57 -10.74 0.22 9.64
N VAL A 58 -10.20 1.12 8.84
CA VAL A 58 -10.56 1.34 7.43
C VAL A 58 -9.32 1.42 6.56
N SER A 59 -9.46 1.06 5.28
CA SER A 59 -8.39 1.23 4.29
C SER A 59 -8.69 2.48 3.45
N THR A 60 -7.80 3.46 3.50
CA THR A 60 -7.90 4.70 2.72
C THR A 60 -6.98 4.67 1.51
N PRO A 61 -7.44 5.09 0.31
CA PRO A 61 -6.57 5.13 -0.86
C PRO A 61 -5.50 6.20 -0.69
N VAL A 62 -4.28 5.86 -1.07
CA VAL A 62 -3.09 6.73 -1.05
C VAL A 62 -2.25 6.46 -2.28
N ASP A 63 -1.35 7.37 -2.60
CA ASP A 63 -0.38 7.17 -3.68
C ASP A 63 1.03 6.95 -3.11
N SER A 64 1.83 6.17 -3.81
CA SER A 64 3.24 5.94 -3.51
C SER A 64 4.08 6.29 -4.72
N VAL A 65 5.20 6.99 -4.48
CA VAL A 65 6.11 7.44 -5.53
C VAL A 65 7.24 6.45 -5.69
N TRP A 66 7.39 5.94 -6.89
CA TRP A 66 8.54 5.14 -7.27
C TRP A 66 9.19 5.68 -8.52
N VAL A 67 10.47 5.39 -8.70
CA VAL A 67 11.24 5.88 -9.83
C VAL A 67 12.04 4.76 -10.49
N ASN A 68 12.34 5.00 -11.77
CA ASN A 68 13.44 4.34 -12.45
C ASN A 68 14.68 5.25 -12.31
N PRO A 69 15.68 4.90 -11.46
CA PRO A 69 16.82 5.75 -11.19
C PRO A 69 17.62 6.12 -12.44
N GLY A 70 17.84 5.14 -13.35
CA GLY A 70 18.59 5.38 -14.58
C GLY A 70 17.95 6.45 -15.45
N LYS A 71 16.60 6.46 -15.52
CA LYS A 71 15.88 7.48 -16.30
C LYS A 71 15.83 8.84 -15.61
N LEU A 72 15.65 8.88 -14.29
CA LEU A 72 15.61 10.16 -13.57
C LEU A 72 16.97 10.85 -13.56
N LEU A 73 18.06 10.09 -13.48
CA LEU A 73 19.42 10.62 -13.53
C LEU A 73 19.83 11.21 -14.91
N GLU A 74 19.07 10.90 -15.98
CA GLU A 74 19.22 11.59 -17.28
C GLU A 74 18.72 13.05 -17.23
N TYR A 75 17.94 13.41 -16.19
CA TYR A 75 17.32 14.73 -16.00
C TYR A 75 17.55 15.23 -14.57
N PRO A 76 18.79 15.49 -14.15
CA PRO A 76 19.16 15.83 -12.78
C PRO A 76 18.49 17.10 -12.24
N GLU A 77 18.11 18.03 -13.14
CA GLU A 77 17.37 19.25 -12.82
C GLU A 77 16.02 18.97 -12.13
N ASN A 78 15.44 17.81 -12.36
CA ASN A 78 14.15 17.42 -11.77
C ASN A 78 14.26 16.84 -10.36
N ILE A 79 15.48 16.50 -9.91
CA ILE A 79 15.67 15.88 -8.57
C ILE A 79 15.32 16.86 -7.46
N LYS A 80 15.75 18.13 -7.60
CA LYS A 80 15.51 19.15 -6.59
C LYS A 80 14.03 19.48 -6.41
N PRO A 81 13.24 19.80 -7.46
CA PRO A 81 11.80 20.02 -7.31
C PRO A 81 11.06 18.82 -6.72
N LEU A 82 11.45 17.60 -7.13
CA LEU A 82 10.85 16.36 -6.61
C LEU A 82 11.17 16.16 -5.13
N ALA A 83 12.40 16.42 -4.71
CA ALA A 83 12.83 16.32 -3.32
C ALA A 83 12.11 17.34 -2.44
N GLU A 84 11.93 18.58 -2.88
CA GLU A 84 11.18 19.62 -2.17
C GLU A 84 9.72 19.20 -1.93
N LEU A 85 9.02 18.69 -2.96
CA LEU A 85 7.66 18.19 -2.81
C LEU A 85 7.56 17.00 -1.87
N LEU A 86 8.55 16.13 -1.87
CA LEU A 86 8.59 14.97 -0.97
C LEU A 86 9.04 15.32 0.46
N GLY A 87 9.56 16.54 0.69
CA GLY A 87 10.15 16.95 1.96
C GLY A 87 11.45 16.22 2.28
N ALA A 88 12.21 15.85 1.24
CA ALA A 88 13.46 15.12 1.32
C ALA A 88 14.64 16.01 0.93
N ASP A 89 15.83 15.65 1.39
CA ASP A 89 17.06 16.29 0.97
C ASP A 89 17.46 15.85 -0.46
N ALA A 90 17.68 16.81 -1.35
CA ALA A 90 17.97 16.54 -2.76
C ALA A 90 19.29 15.80 -2.95
N GLU A 91 20.34 16.12 -2.18
CA GLU A 91 21.65 15.47 -2.29
C GLU A 91 21.59 14.01 -1.78
N VAL A 92 20.83 13.78 -0.71
CA VAL A 92 20.59 12.43 -0.18
C VAL A 92 19.80 11.61 -1.19
N MET A 93 18.79 12.20 -1.82
CA MET A 93 18.01 11.56 -2.88
C MET A 93 18.88 11.19 -4.07
N GLU A 94 19.69 12.13 -4.58
CA GLU A 94 20.58 11.91 -5.72
C GLU A 94 21.61 10.79 -5.44
N ARG A 95 22.23 10.79 -4.26
CA ARG A 95 23.14 9.71 -3.83
C ARG A 95 22.45 8.36 -3.80
N LYS A 96 21.22 8.28 -3.26
CA LYS A 96 20.42 7.05 -3.23
C LYS A 96 20.09 6.55 -4.63
N LEU A 97 19.78 7.44 -5.56
CA LEU A 97 19.47 7.13 -6.96
C LEU A 97 20.72 6.61 -7.68
N THR A 98 21.86 7.30 -7.51
CA THR A 98 23.14 6.93 -8.12
C THR A 98 23.61 5.54 -7.68
N GLN A 99 23.52 5.23 -6.37
CA GLN A 99 23.83 3.90 -5.83
C GLN A 99 22.93 2.79 -6.38
N ARG A 100 21.75 3.14 -6.89
CA ARG A 100 20.74 2.21 -7.39
C ARG A 100 20.43 2.40 -8.87
N SER A 101 21.33 3.03 -9.63
CA SER A 101 21.16 3.36 -11.05
C SER A 101 20.86 2.17 -11.95
N GLY A 102 21.36 0.98 -11.61
CA GLY A 102 21.05 -0.26 -12.32
C GLY A 102 19.67 -0.88 -12.02
N ARG A 103 18.89 -0.30 -11.09
CA ARG A 103 17.53 -0.79 -10.80
C ARG A 103 16.49 -0.06 -11.64
N HIS A 104 15.47 -0.78 -12.04
CA HIS A 104 14.33 -0.19 -12.78
C HIS A 104 13.21 0.34 -11.88
N PHE A 105 13.25 0.00 -10.59
CA PHE A 105 12.22 0.33 -9.61
C PHE A 105 12.85 0.62 -8.24
N VAL A 106 12.64 1.82 -7.73
CA VAL A 106 13.04 2.24 -6.38
C VAL A 106 11.94 3.10 -5.78
N TRP A 107 11.46 2.73 -4.59
CA TRP A 107 10.57 3.59 -3.82
C TRP A 107 11.30 4.86 -3.36
N LEU A 108 10.74 6.04 -3.66
CA LEU A 108 11.16 7.31 -3.09
C LEU A 108 10.39 7.64 -1.82
N SER A 109 9.07 7.60 -1.92
CA SER A 109 8.18 7.83 -0.77
C SER A 109 6.93 6.99 -0.94
N ARG A 110 6.50 6.35 0.15
CA ARG A 110 5.26 5.56 0.16
C ARG A 110 4.19 6.29 0.94
N ARG A 111 2.93 6.07 0.54
CA ARG A 111 1.73 6.52 1.25
C ARG A 111 1.69 8.04 1.43
N ILE A 112 1.95 8.78 0.35
CA ILE A 112 1.85 10.24 0.32
C ILE A 112 0.39 10.68 0.23
N ASN A 113 0.11 11.90 0.68
CA ASN A 113 -1.22 12.49 0.55
C ASN A 113 -1.61 12.71 -0.92
N PRO A 114 -2.91 12.56 -1.29
CA PRO A 114 -3.39 12.74 -2.65
C PRO A 114 -2.98 14.07 -3.28
N ASN A 115 -3.07 15.18 -2.54
CA ASN A 115 -2.68 16.51 -3.04
C ASN A 115 -1.21 16.53 -3.48
N LYS A 116 -0.29 15.97 -2.67
CA LYS A 116 1.14 15.84 -3.06
C LYS A 116 1.33 14.94 -4.26
N ALA A 117 0.51 13.90 -4.40
CA ALA A 117 0.56 13.02 -5.56
C ALA A 117 0.16 13.75 -6.85
N ASP A 118 -0.84 14.62 -6.78
CA ASP A 118 -1.28 15.44 -7.91
C ASP A 118 -0.21 16.47 -8.30
N ASP A 119 0.42 17.13 -7.32
CA ASP A 119 1.54 18.04 -7.57
C ASP A 119 2.72 17.33 -8.27
N ILE A 120 3.08 16.12 -7.81
CA ILE A 120 4.15 15.32 -8.43
C ILE A 120 3.75 14.87 -9.84
N ARG A 121 2.48 14.52 -10.05
CA ARG A 121 1.97 14.13 -11.37
C ARG A 121 2.03 15.29 -12.36
N ALA A 122 1.75 16.51 -11.89
CA ALA A 122 1.80 17.73 -12.70
C ALA A 122 3.22 18.09 -13.17
N LEU A 123 4.27 17.63 -12.49
CA LEU A 123 5.65 17.83 -12.92
C LEU A 123 6.04 17.00 -14.15
N GLU A 124 5.30 15.97 -14.50
CA GLU A 124 5.54 15.07 -15.65
C GLU A 124 6.99 14.56 -15.77
N ILE A 125 7.67 14.34 -14.65
CA ILE A 125 9.10 14.00 -14.61
C ILE A 125 9.34 12.60 -15.22
N PRO A 126 10.22 12.48 -16.23
CA PRO A 126 10.56 11.19 -16.81
C PRO A 126 11.17 10.24 -15.79
N GLY A 127 10.63 9.00 -15.73
CA GLY A 127 11.10 7.99 -14.80
C GLY A 127 10.48 8.03 -13.42
N VAL A 128 9.68 9.05 -13.08
CA VAL A 128 8.87 9.12 -11.87
C VAL A 128 7.46 8.59 -12.14
N ASN A 129 6.96 7.77 -11.25
CA ASN A 129 5.64 7.15 -11.39
C ASN A 129 4.93 7.10 -10.04
N LEU A 130 3.62 7.14 -10.09
CA LEU A 130 2.74 6.98 -8.95
C LEU A 130 2.06 5.61 -9.01
N GLN A 131 1.99 4.95 -7.88
CA GLN A 131 1.27 3.70 -7.70
C GLN A 131 0.22 3.87 -6.62
N LYS A 132 -1.02 3.53 -6.92
CA LYS A 132 -2.09 3.49 -5.92
C LYS A 132 -1.84 2.36 -4.95
N GLU A 133 -1.88 2.69 -3.66
CA GLU A 133 -1.82 1.77 -2.54
C GLU A 133 -2.96 2.09 -1.58
N TYR A 134 -3.09 1.30 -0.51
CA TYR A 134 -4.00 1.60 0.59
C TYR A 134 -3.20 1.80 1.86
N ARG A 135 -3.72 2.67 2.73
CA ARG A 135 -3.20 2.87 4.08
C ARG A 135 -4.28 2.49 5.07
N ARG A 136 -3.94 1.60 5.98
CA ARG A 136 -4.80 1.28 7.10
C ARG A 136 -4.88 2.47 8.05
N PHE A 137 -6.08 2.84 8.44
CA PHE A 137 -6.34 3.94 9.34
C PHE A 137 -7.28 3.49 10.45
N TYR A 138 -6.98 3.87 11.68
CA TYR A 138 -7.66 3.49 12.90
C TYR A 138 -8.31 4.73 13.53
N PRO A 139 -9.61 5.01 13.27
CA PRO A 139 -10.27 6.24 13.71
C PRO A 139 -10.30 6.43 15.22
N ALA A 140 -10.33 5.35 15.98
CA ALA A 140 -10.36 5.39 17.45
C ALA A 140 -8.95 5.52 18.08
N GLY A 141 -7.87 5.43 17.29
CA GLY A 141 -6.48 5.57 17.75
C GLY A 141 -6.17 4.67 18.95
N GLU A 142 -5.60 5.24 20.00
CA GLU A 142 -5.19 4.55 21.24
C GLU A 142 -6.32 3.76 21.93
N VAL A 143 -7.58 4.15 21.73
CA VAL A 143 -8.72 3.61 22.45
C VAL A 143 -8.94 2.13 22.16
N THR A 144 -8.70 1.70 20.91
CA THR A 144 -8.94 0.34 20.46
C THR A 144 -7.66 -0.41 20.08
N ALA A 145 -6.50 0.21 20.26
CA ALA A 145 -5.22 -0.28 19.77
C ALA A 145 -4.92 -1.73 20.13
N HIS A 146 -5.10 -2.13 21.39
CA HIS A 146 -4.78 -3.48 21.86
C HIS A 146 -5.72 -4.56 21.31
N VAL A 147 -6.98 -4.20 21.03
CA VAL A 147 -7.95 -5.14 20.44
C VAL A 147 -7.71 -5.27 18.95
N ILE A 148 -7.65 -4.14 18.27
CA ILE A 148 -7.55 -4.11 16.81
C ILE A 148 -6.14 -4.50 16.35
N GLY A 149 -5.10 -3.98 17.02
CA GLY A 149 -3.73 -4.10 16.55
C GLY A 149 -3.40 -3.09 15.44
N PHE A 150 -2.44 -3.44 14.61
CA PHE A 150 -2.01 -2.62 13.48
C PHE A 150 -1.43 -3.47 12.34
N THR A 151 -1.28 -2.85 11.18
CA THR A 151 -0.61 -3.45 10.02
C THR A 151 0.73 -2.78 9.76
N ASN A 152 1.65 -3.50 9.11
CA ASN A 152 2.89 -2.92 8.61
C ASN A 152 2.66 -2.09 7.33
N ILE A 153 3.77 -1.59 6.73
CA ILE A 153 3.70 -0.81 5.49
C ILE A 153 3.23 -1.61 4.27
N ASP A 154 3.23 -2.92 4.33
CA ASP A 154 2.76 -3.81 3.26
C ASP A 154 1.34 -4.34 3.52
N ASP A 155 0.64 -3.72 4.48
CA ASP A 155 -0.76 -4.01 4.87
C ASP A 155 -0.96 -5.41 5.47
N ILE A 156 0.11 -5.99 6.03
CA ILE A 156 0.10 -7.29 6.72
C ILE A 156 -0.11 -7.03 8.21
N GLY A 157 -1.06 -7.74 8.82
CA GLY A 157 -1.35 -7.65 10.26
C GLY A 157 -0.14 -8.00 11.12
N GLN A 158 0.12 -7.21 12.16
CA GLN A 158 1.26 -7.39 13.06
C GLN A 158 0.84 -7.76 14.48
N GLU A 159 -0.30 -7.25 14.94
CA GLU A 159 -0.81 -7.44 16.29
C GLU A 159 -2.34 -7.50 16.29
N GLY A 160 -2.93 -7.98 17.41
CA GLY A 160 -4.35 -7.97 17.67
C GLY A 160 -5.19 -8.72 16.63
N LEU A 161 -6.40 -8.21 16.38
CA LEU A 161 -7.31 -8.78 15.39
C LEU A 161 -6.82 -8.63 13.96
N GLU A 162 -6.02 -7.60 13.67
CA GLU A 162 -5.38 -7.44 12.36
C GLU A 162 -4.45 -8.62 12.04
N LEU A 163 -3.72 -9.14 13.02
CA LEU A 163 -2.89 -10.33 12.87
C LEU A 163 -3.73 -11.61 12.88
N ALA A 164 -4.60 -11.76 13.86
CA ALA A 164 -5.38 -12.99 14.06
C ALA A 164 -6.28 -13.30 12.86
N TYR A 165 -6.83 -12.27 12.21
CA TYR A 165 -7.71 -12.37 11.05
C TYR A 165 -7.07 -11.87 9.77
N ASP A 166 -5.72 -11.88 9.66
CA ASP A 166 -5.03 -11.32 8.51
C ASP A 166 -5.49 -11.91 7.19
N SER A 167 -5.61 -13.24 7.10
CA SER A 167 -6.07 -13.92 5.88
C SER A 167 -7.53 -13.65 5.52
N TRP A 168 -8.37 -13.27 6.49
CA TRP A 168 -9.77 -12.90 6.28
C TRP A 168 -9.89 -11.45 5.80
N LEU A 169 -9.15 -10.57 6.47
CA LEU A 169 -9.16 -9.15 6.20
C LEU A 169 -8.39 -8.78 4.93
N ALA A 170 -7.28 -9.46 4.64
CA ALA A 170 -6.48 -9.21 3.46
C ALA A 170 -7.21 -9.70 2.21
N GLY A 171 -7.49 -8.82 1.26
CA GLY A 171 -8.03 -9.22 -0.04
C GLY A 171 -7.00 -9.95 -0.90
N SER A 172 -7.41 -10.36 -2.08
CA SER A 172 -6.51 -10.91 -3.09
C SER A 172 -6.19 -9.86 -4.14
N PRO A 173 -4.91 -9.53 -4.38
CA PRO A 173 -4.55 -8.57 -5.42
C PRO A 173 -4.92 -9.10 -6.80
N GLY A 174 -5.38 -8.18 -7.65
CA GLY A 174 -5.59 -8.43 -9.06
C GLY A 174 -4.33 -8.14 -9.87
N SER A 175 -4.42 -8.40 -11.17
CA SER A 175 -3.40 -8.00 -12.13
C SER A 175 -4.02 -7.60 -13.46
N LYS A 176 -3.40 -6.62 -14.13
CA LYS A 176 -3.78 -6.17 -15.46
C LYS A 176 -2.56 -6.02 -16.34
N ARG A 177 -2.77 -6.28 -17.63
CA ARG A 177 -1.77 -6.06 -18.67
C ARG A 177 -1.93 -4.65 -19.23
N VAL A 178 -0.85 -3.91 -19.23
CA VAL A 178 -0.83 -2.52 -19.70
C VAL A 178 0.30 -2.33 -20.71
N VAL A 179 0.07 -1.45 -21.70
CA VAL A 179 1.13 -0.93 -22.58
C VAL A 179 1.76 0.26 -21.89
N LYS A 180 3.07 0.20 -21.71
CA LYS A 180 3.86 1.35 -21.21
C LYS A 180 4.65 1.99 -22.34
N ASN A 181 4.69 3.32 -22.35
CA ASN A 181 5.56 4.06 -23.26
C ASN A 181 7.03 3.95 -22.84
N ARG A 182 7.95 4.55 -23.66
CA ARG A 182 9.39 4.57 -23.38
C ARG A 182 9.73 5.24 -22.03
N ILE A 183 8.87 6.12 -21.55
CA ILE A 183 9.04 6.85 -20.26
C ILE A 183 8.50 6.03 -19.09
N GLY A 184 7.83 4.90 -19.35
CA GLY A 184 7.29 4.02 -18.31
C GLY A 184 5.84 4.33 -17.89
N GLN A 185 5.20 5.32 -18.52
CA GLN A 185 3.79 5.65 -18.26
C GLN A 185 2.87 4.66 -18.95
N THR A 186 1.76 4.34 -18.32
CA THR A 186 0.71 3.50 -18.92
C THR A 186 -0.03 4.31 -19.99
N VAL A 187 0.07 3.85 -21.25
CA VAL A 187 -0.58 4.47 -22.40
C VAL A 187 -1.96 3.84 -22.64
N LYS A 188 -2.07 2.52 -22.44
CA LYS A 188 -3.29 1.77 -22.69
C LYS A 188 -3.39 0.58 -21.74
N GLU A 189 -4.58 0.33 -21.23
CA GLU A 189 -4.93 -0.93 -20.59
C GLU A 189 -5.37 -1.91 -21.68
N VAL A 190 -4.78 -3.10 -21.71
CA VAL A 190 -5.03 -4.09 -22.75
C VAL A 190 -6.00 -5.13 -22.26
N GLU A 191 -5.76 -5.68 -21.08
CA GLU A 191 -6.49 -6.83 -20.58
C GLU A 191 -6.45 -6.84 -19.04
N LEU A 192 -7.59 -7.17 -18.44
CA LEU A 192 -7.68 -7.53 -17.03
C LEU A 192 -7.37 -9.02 -16.91
N ILE A 193 -6.23 -9.37 -16.30
CA ILE A 193 -5.81 -10.78 -16.16
C ILE A 193 -6.53 -11.42 -14.98
N LYS A 194 -6.60 -10.68 -13.86
CA LYS A 194 -7.24 -11.10 -12.62
C LYS A 194 -7.86 -9.93 -11.93
N GLU A 195 -9.11 -10.05 -11.52
CA GLU A 195 -9.78 -9.05 -10.68
C GLU A 195 -9.18 -9.03 -9.27
N SER A 196 -9.10 -7.84 -8.67
CA SER A 196 -8.79 -7.74 -7.24
C SER A 196 -10.05 -8.06 -6.43
N VAL A 197 -9.89 -8.91 -5.44
CA VAL A 197 -10.98 -9.27 -4.51
C VAL A 197 -10.73 -8.55 -3.19
N PRO A 198 -11.65 -7.67 -2.74
CA PRO A 198 -11.56 -7.04 -1.43
C PRO A 198 -11.50 -8.07 -0.31
N GLY A 199 -10.86 -7.74 0.81
CA GLY A 199 -10.95 -8.50 2.03
C GLY A 199 -12.36 -8.47 2.62
N GLN A 200 -12.66 -9.43 3.46
CA GLN A 200 -13.96 -9.53 4.13
C GLN A 200 -13.98 -8.64 5.37
N ASP A 201 -15.13 -8.03 5.64
CA ASP A 201 -15.35 -7.19 6.81
C ASP A 201 -15.44 -8.03 8.08
N LEU A 202 -15.06 -7.42 9.21
CA LEU A 202 -15.11 -8.04 10.53
C LEU A 202 -15.97 -7.17 11.48
N HIS A 203 -17.06 -7.73 11.99
CA HIS A 203 -17.94 -7.09 12.95
C HIS A 203 -17.64 -7.62 14.36
N LEU A 204 -17.35 -6.70 15.29
CA LEU A 204 -16.98 -7.04 16.65
C LEU A 204 -18.14 -6.87 17.62
N SER A 205 -18.06 -7.55 18.76
CA SER A 205 -18.93 -7.34 19.92
C SER A 205 -18.59 -6.05 20.71
N ILE A 206 -17.43 -5.46 20.50
CA ILE A 206 -16.98 -4.22 21.13
C ILE A 206 -17.98 -3.08 20.86
N ASP A 207 -18.38 -2.36 21.92
CA ASP A 207 -19.08 -1.06 21.82
C ASP A 207 -18.05 0.07 21.96
N LYS A 208 -17.85 0.83 20.89
CA LYS A 208 -16.88 1.93 20.83
C LYS A 208 -17.07 2.96 21.92
N ARG A 209 -18.30 3.21 22.37
CA ARG A 209 -18.62 4.18 23.43
C ARG A 209 -18.18 3.66 24.80
N LEU A 210 -18.49 2.37 25.09
CA LEU A 210 -18.03 1.71 26.31
C LEU A 210 -16.50 1.59 26.33
N GLN A 211 -15.90 1.23 25.20
CA GLN A 211 -14.46 1.16 25.04
C GLN A 211 -13.79 2.50 25.34
N TYR A 212 -14.33 3.61 24.79
CA TYR A 212 -13.83 4.95 25.05
C TYR A 212 -13.98 5.35 26.51
N LEU A 213 -15.14 5.07 27.14
CA LEU A 213 -15.37 5.36 28.56
C LEU A 213 -14.36 4.60 29.44
N ALA A 214 -14.23 3.30 29.23
CA ALA A 214 -13.28 2.46 29.95
C ALA A 214 -11.82 2.95 29.78
N TYR A 215 -11.44 3.30 28.56
CA TYR A 215 -10.11 3.85 28.24
C TYR A 215 -9.84 5.14 29.01
N ARG A 216 -10.76 6.10 28.98
CA ARG A 216 -10.63 7.41 29.63
C ARG A 216 -10.48 7.25 31.15
N GLU A 217 -11.35 6.46 31.78
CA GLU A 217 -11.35 6.24 33.22
C GLU A 217 -10.08 5.50 33.68
N LEU A 218 -9.69 4.45 32.92
CA LEU A 218 -8.47 3.71 33.22
C LEU A 218 -7.22 4.61 33.10
N LYS A 219 -7.08 5.38 32.01
CA LYS A 219 -5.96 6.30 31.80
C LYS A 219 -5.87 7.33 32.94
N SER A 220 -7.00 7.93 33.33
CA SER A 220 -7.08 8.87 34.44
C SER A 220 -6.65 8.23 35.75
N THR A 221 -7.13 7.01 36.04
CA THR A 221 -6.87 6.29 37.27
C THR A 221 -5.39 5.86 37.38
N VAL A 222 -4.83 5.33 36.32
CA VAL A 222 -3.39 4.94 36.24
C VAL A 222 -2.51 6.17 36.52
N LEU A 223 -2.79 7.31 35.89
CA LEU A 223 -2.05 8.55 36.10
C LEU A 223 -2.21 9.07 37.52
N LYS A 224 -3.44 9.14 38.04
CA LYS A 224 -3.74 9.65 39.39
C LYS A 224 -3.05 8.85 40.49
N HIS A 225 -2.95 7.55 40.34
CA HIS A 225 -2.37 6.69 41.37
C HIS A 225 -0.92 6.29 41.09
N GLY A 226 -0.32 6.79 40.02
CA GLY A 226 1.06 6.45 39.60
C GLY A 226 1.25 4.97 39.37
N ALA A 227 0.19 4.25 38.93
CA ALA A 227 0.25 2.83 38.65
C ALA A 227 1.11 2.57 37.40
N ARG A 228 1.83 1.45 37.39
CA ARG A 228 2.67 1.07 36.24
C ARG A 228 1.87 0.61 35.04
N SER A 229 0.73 -0.04 35.30
CA SER A 229 -0.18 -0.53 34.28
C SER A 229 -1.57 -0.76 34.85
N GLY A 230 -2.54 -0.97 33.99
CA GLY A 230 -3.89 -1.34 34.36
C GLY A 230 -4.66 -1.90 33.16
N SER A 231 -5.66 -2.72 33.44
CA SER A 231 -6.53 -3.30 32.42
C SER A 231 -7.98 -3.25 32.88
N VAL A 232 -8.91 -3.07 31.95
CA VAL A 232 -10.35 -3.18 32.18
C VAL A 232 -10.96 -4.05 31.07
N VAL A 233 -11.76 -5.03 31.49
CA VAL A 233 -12.56 -5.85 30.58
C VAL A 233 -14.03 -5.75 31.02
N VAL A 234 -14.89 -5.42 30.07
CA VAL A 234 -16.35 -5.35 30.28
C VAL A 234 -16.99 -6.46 29.47
N LEU A 235 -17.73 -7.32 30.15
CA LEU A 235 -18.42 -8.49 29.58
C LEU A 235 -19.92 -8.31 29.71
N ASP A 236 -20.64 -8.74 28.70
CA ASP A 236 -22.07 -8.99 28.80
C ASP A 236 -22.28 -10.32 29.52
N VAL A 237 -23.04 -10.31 30.60
CA VAL A 237 -23.20 -11.48 31.47
C VAL A 237 -24.08 -12.56 30.84
N GLU A 238 -25.02 -12.17 29.98
CA GLU A 238 -25.95 -13.11 29.33
C GLU A 238 -25.33 -13.76 28.08
N SER A 239 -24.66 -12.97 27.25
CA SER A 239 -24.09 -13.47 25.99
C SER A 239 -22.63 -13.91 26.11
N GLY A 240 -21.90 -13.44 27.14
CA GLY A 240 -20.46 -13.63 27.27
C GLY A 240 -19.62 -12.75 26.32
N GLU A 241 -20.27 -11.84 25.59
CA GLU A 241 -19.58 -10.97 24.66
C GLU A 241 -18.68 -9.94 25.36
N ILE A 242 -17.50 -9.69 24.81
CA ILE A 242 -16.61 -8.62 25.28
C ILE A 242 -17.09 -7.31 24.69
N LEU A 243 -17.61 -6.42 25.53
CA LEU A 243 -18.10 -5.09 25.14
C LEU A 243 -16.99 -4.03 25.14
N ALA A 244 -15.99 -4.17 26.02
CA ALA A 244 -14.81 -3.34 26.04
C ALA A 244 -13.62 -4.10 26.63
N MET A 245 -12.43 -3.83 26.08
CA MET A 245 -11.15 -4.34 26.58
C MET A 245 -10.08 -3.28 26.36
N VAL A 246 -9.56 -2.71 27.44
CA VAL A 246 -8.59 -1.61 27.42
C VAL A 246 -7.42 -1.90 28.34
N ASN A 247 -6.25 -1.41 27.95
CA ASN A 247 -5.02 -1.51 28.72
C ASN A 247 -4.32 -0.13 28.81
N GLN A 248 -3.54 0.03 29.84
CA GLN A 248 -2.59 1.15 30.00
C GLN A 248 -1.24 0.60 30.45
N PRO A 249 -0.12 1.12 29.93
CA PRO A 249 0.01 2.13 28.87
C PRO A 249 -0.54 1.66 27.52
N SER A 250 -0.90 2.60 26.66
CA SER A 250 -1.43 2.33 25.32
C SER A 250 -0.56 3.04 24.26
N TYR A 251 -0.79 2.72 23.00
CA TYR A 251 -0.09 3.26 21.85
C TYR A 251 -1.07 3.70 20.76
N ASN A 252 -0.61 4.56 19.84
CA ASN A 252 -1.43 4.95 18.70
C ASN A 252 -1.08 4.07 17.48
N PRO A 253 -1.97 3.20 16.99
CA PRO A 253 -1.68 2.31 15.87
C PRO A 253 -1.47 3.04 14.53
N ASN A 254 -1.79 4.35 14.44
CA ASN A 254 -1.53 5.17 13.26
C ASN A 254 -0.08 5.70 13.20
N ASP A 255 0.67 5.63 14.28
CA ASP A 255 2.06 6.08 14.34
C ASP A 255 3.01 4.99 13.83
N ASN A 256 4.18 5.40 13.33
CA ASN A 256 5.17 4.44 12.80
C ASN A 256 6.15 3.93 13.87
N SER A 257 6.15 4.53 15.05
CA SER A 257 7.00 4.15 16.18
C SER A 257 6.13 3.76 17.36
N HIS A 258 6.26 2.53 17.81
CA HIS A 258 5.52 2.02 18.96
C HIS A 258 6.50 1.59 20.05
N ASP A 259 6.20 1.97 21.28
CA ASP A 259 6.88 1.42 22.46
C ASP A 259 6.40 -0.03 22.66
N PRO A 260 7.29 -1.03 22.66
CA PRO A 260 6.93 -2.43 22.86
C PRO A 260 6.13 -2.68 24.15
N ASP A 261 6.42 -1.91 25.22
CA ASP A 261 5.69 -2.04 26.47
C ASP A 261 4.25 -1.52 26.36
N GLY A 262 4.04 -0.45 25.58
CA GLY A 262 2.71 0.08 25.28
C GLY A 262 1.88 -0.81 24.36
N MET A 263 2.49 -1.66 23.53
CA MET A 263 1.80 -2.54 22.61
C MET A 263 1.19 -3.78 23.28
N ARG A 264 1.71 -4.16 24.43
CA ARG A 264 1.32 -5.41 25.11
C ARG A 264 -0.14 -5.38 25.57
N ASN A 265 -0.93 -6.33 25.12
CA ASN A 265 -2.31 -6.52 25.58
C ASN A 265 -2.31 -7.25 26.93
N ARG A 266 -2.12 -6.51 28.01
CA ARG A 266 -1.96 -7.04 29.37
C ARG A 266 -3.17 -7.81 29.87
N ALA A 267 -4.37 -7.44 29.41
CA ALA A 267 -5.60 -8.15 29.77
C ALA A 267 -5.61 -9.64 29.35
N VAL A 268 -4.78 -9.99 28.33
CA VAL A 268 -4.71 -11.34 27.76
C VAL A 268 -3.37 -12.01 28.03
N THR A 269 -2.28 -11.25 28.07
CA THR A 269 -0.92 -11.79 28.12
C THR A 269 -0.31 -11.84 29.51
N ASP A 270 -0.78 -10.99 30.45
CA ASP A 270 -0.21 -10.93 31.77
C ASP A 270 -0.88 -11.94 32.70
N VAL A 271 -0.07 -12.68 33.43
CA VAL A 271 -0.55 -13.55 34.51
C VAL A 271 -0.79 -12.68 35.74
N ILE A 272 -2.03 -12.68 36.23
CA ILE A 272 -2.41 -12.00 37.48
C ILE A 272 -2.62 -13.07 38.55
N GLU A 273 -1.87 -12.99 39.60
CA GLU A 273 -2.09 -13.75 40.81
C GLU A 273 -2.91 -12.85 41.76
N PRO A 274 -4.17 -13.21 42.10
CA PRO A 274 -5.05 -12.41 42.91
C PRO A 274 -4.66 -12.33 44.37
#